data_ccf534ceea600342bc254a96e79dbefb
#
_entry.id   ccf534ceea600342bc254a96e79dbefb
#
_cell.length_a   1.000
_cell.length_b   1.000
_cell.length_c   1.000
_cell.angle_alpha   90.00
_cell.angle_beta   90.00
_cell.angle_gamma   90.00
#
_symmetry.space_group_name_H-M   'P 1'
#
loop_
_entity.id
_entity.type
_entity.pdbx_description
1 polymer ?
#
loop_
_entity_poly.entity_id
_entity_poly.type
_entity_poly.pdbx_seq_one_letter_code
_entity_poly.pdbx_strand_id
1 'polypeptide(L)'
;MGDPKGFMKIKRTAVAYRPVRERIGDFSPVALLREDSISEEQASRCMDCGTPFCHGACPLGNLIPEWNDLVFRGRWERALELLSATNNLPEVTGRICPALCEYACVLGINDDPVTARENELGIVEYGFKKGLIRPRRVQRRTGRNIAVIGSGPAGLACADQLNRAGHRVTVFERDARCGGILRYGIPDFKLDKRVLDRRLKIWEREGIRFRAGTHAGVDVPAAKIIKGFDAVCLAGGSRQPRDLAVAGRELK
;
A
#
# COMPACT_ATOMS: atom_id res chain seq x y z
N MET A 1 7.41 -23.67 0.22
CA MET A 1 7.76 -23.87 -1.21
C MET A 1 6.48 -24.15 -1.98
N GLY A 2 6.13 -23.32 -2.98
CA GLY A 2 5.00 -23.53 -3.87
C GLY A 2 5.06 -24.89 -4.59
N ASP A 3 4.31 -25.08 -5.64
CA ASP A 3 4.51 -26.27 -6.49
C ASP A 3 5.86 -26.12 -7.22
N PRO A 4 6.87 -26.98 -7.00
CA PRO A 4 8.17 -26.89 -7.65
C PRO A 4 8.11 -26.86 -9.20
N LYS A 5 7.01 -27.30 -9.77
CA LYS A 5 6.73 -27.30 -11.21
C LYS A 5 5.54 -26.42 -11.61
N GLY A 6 5.02 -25.60 -10.69
CA GLY A 6 3.84 -24.78 -10.92
C GLY A 6 4.02 -23.83 -12.11
N PHE A 7 5.17 -23.16 -12.21
CA PHE A 7 5.51 -22.26 -13.33
C PHE A 7 5.57 -22.96 -14.69
N MET A 8 5.84 -24.27 -14.73
CA MET A 8 5.86 -25.05 -15.97
C MET A 8 4.45 -25.47 -16.43
N LYS A 9 3.51 -25.60 -15.49
CA LYS A 9 2.15 -26.10 -15.73
C LYS A 9 1.15 -24.98 -15.93
N ILE A 10 1.34 -23.87 -15.17
CA ILE A 10 0.38 -22.79 -15.05
C ILE A 10 0.93 -21.56 -15.75
N LYS A 11 0.18 -21.01 -16.70
CA LYS A 11 0.54 -19.76 -17.39
C LYS A 11 0.17 -18.56 -16.54
N ARG A 12 0.89 -17.45 -16.73
CA ARG A 12 0.57 -16.17 -16.09
C ARG A 12 -0.82 -15.69 -16.50
N THR A 13 -1.66 -15.41 -15.52
CA THR A 13 -2.95 -14.76 -15.75
C THR A 13 -2.78 -13.25 -15.59
N ALA A 14 -2.98 -12.51 -16.68
CA ALA A 14 -2.93 -11.05 -16.65
C ALA A 14 -4.07 -10.46 -15.82
N VAL A 15 -3.89 -9.19 -15.41
CA VAL A 15 -4.96 -8.42 -14.75
C VAL A 15 -6.16 -8.31 -15.69
N ALA A 16 -7.34 -8.72 -15.22
CA ALA A 16 -8.58 -8.52 -15.94
C ALA A 16 -9.05 -7.07 -15.79
N TYR A 17 -9.56 -6.50 -16.85
CA TYR A 17 -10.11 -5.15 -16.87
C TYR A 17 -11.59 -5.17 -17.24
N ARG A 18 -12.34 -4.21 -16.73
CA ARG A 18 -13.72 -3.96 -17.17
C ARG A 18 -13.74 -3.71 -18.69
N PRO A 19 -14.80 -4.13 -19.39
CA PRO A 19 -14.96 -3.85 -20.83
C PRO A 19 -14.79 -2.36 -21.15
N VAL A 20 -14.13 -2.03 -22.25
CA VAL A 20 -13.85 -0.62 -22.61
C VAL A 20 -15.12 0.21 -22.65
N ARG A 21 -16.22 -0.33 -23.21
CA ARG A 21 -17.51 0.38 -23.31
C ARG A 21 -18.09 0.79 -21.95
N GLU A 22 -17.81 0.03 -20.89
CA GLU A 22 -18.27 0.34 -19.54
C GLU A 22 -17.35 1.37 -18.87
N ARG A 23 -16.03 1.13 -18.91
CA ARG A 23 -15.07 1.95 -18.18
C ARG A 23 -14.85 3.36 -18.72
N ILE A 24 -15.26 3.65 -19.95
CA ILE A 24 -15.24 5.01 -20.50
C ILE A 24 -16.43 5.86 -20.04
N GLY A 25 -17.45 5.23 -19.46
CA GLY A 25 -18.65 5.93 -18.97
C GLY A 25 -18.57 6.40 -17.52
N ASP A 26 -17.51 6.01 -16.78
CA ASP A 26 -17.36 6.37 -15.37
C ASP A 26 -15.89 6.48 -14.94
N PHE A 27 -15.66 6.85 -13.66
CA PHE A 27 -14.34 6.90 -13.03
C PHE A 27 -14.12 5.76 -12.04
N SER A 28 -14.93 4.71 -12.09
CA SER A 28 -14.78 3.52 -11.23
C SER A 28 -13.51 2.73 -11.58
N PRO A 29 -12.97 1.92 -10.66
CA PRO A 29 -11.77 1.13 -10.92
C PRO A 29 -11.85 0.33 -12.21
N VAL A 30 -10.81 0.41 -13.03
CA VAL A 30 -10.76 -0.29 -14.32
C VAL A 30 -10.32 -1.74 -14.18
N ALA A 31 -9.47 -2.05 -13.19
CA ALA A 31 -9.01 -3.40 -12.91
C ALA A 31 -10.04 -4.15 -12.07
N LEU A 32 -10.28 -5.41 -12.43
CA LEU A 32 -11.11 -6.33 -11.66
C LEU A 32 -10.25 -7.05 -10.61
N LEU A 33 -10.82 -7.27 -9.44
CA LEU A 33 -10.18 -8.10 -8.43
C LEU A 33 -10.19 -9.57 -8.89
N ARG A 34 -9.07 -10.25 -8.68
CA ARG A 34 -8.92 -11.66 -8.99
C ARG A 34 -9.67 -12.52 -7.96
N GLU A 35 -10.23 -13.62 -8.41
CA GLU A 35 -10.79 -14.66 -7.53
C GLU A 35 -9.69 -15.29 -6.65
N ASP A 36 -10.08 -15.68 -5.43
CA ASP A 36 -9.15 -16.25 -4.44
C ASP A 36 -8.45 -17.50 -5.01
N SER A 37 -9.19 -18.39 -5.69
CA SER A 37 -8.67 -19.62 -6.32
C SER A 37 -7.64 -19.34 -7.43
N ILE A 38 -7.87 -18.32 -8.24
CA ILE A 38 -6.90 -17.90 -9.27
C ILE A 38 -5.64 -17.34 -8.61
N SER A 39 -5.77 -16.64 -7.50
CA SER A 39 -4.61 -16.14 -6.75
C SER A 39 -3.79 -17.29 -6.15
N GLU A 40 -4.42 -18.35 -5.63
CA GLU A 40 -3.74 -19.56 -5.17
C GLU A 40 -2.98 -20.25 -6.31
N GLU A 41 -3.64 -20.42 -7.46
CA GLU A 41 -3.02 -20.99 -8.65
C GLU A 41 -1.80 -20.15 -9.11
N GLN A 42 -1.95 -18.83 -9.24
CA GLN A 42 -0.87 -17.94 -9.67
C GLN A 42 0.28 -17.85 -8.67
N ALA A 43 -0.01 -17.97 -7.38
CA ALA A 43 1.01 -18.01 -6.34
C ALA A 43 1.89 -19.27 -6.43
N SER A 44 1.34 -20.41 -6.92
CA SER A 44 2.10 -21.64 -7.13
C SER A 44 3.22 -21.52 -8.17
N ARG A 45 3.16 -20.49 -9.03
CA ARG A 45 4.21 -20.21 -10.01
C ARG A 45 5.53 -19.71 -9.39
N CYS A 46 5.52 -19.35 -8.10
CA CYS A 46 6.71 -18.90 -7.41
C CYS A 46 7.69 -20.07 -7.21
N MET A 47 8.92 -19.91 -7.72
CA MET A 47 9.98 -20.93 -7.62
C MET A 47 10.65 -21.00 -6.25
N ASP A 48 10.30 -20.10 -5.32
CA ASP A 48 10.91 -19.99 -4.00
C ASP A 48 12.45 -19.92 -4.07
N CYS A 49 12.96 -18.94 -4.78
CA CYS A 49 14.39 -18.78 -5.05
C CYS A 49 15.18 -18.59 -3.75
N GLY A 50 16.26 -19.33 -3.57
CA GLY A 50 17.17 -19.19 -2.42
C GLY A 50 17.83 -17.80 -2.34
N THR A 51 17.97 -17.11 -3.47
CA THR A 51 18.33 -15.69 -3.55
C THR A 51 17.18 -14.95 -4.25
N PRO A 52 16.18 -14.47 -3.50
CA PRO A 52 14.99 -13.86 -4.10
C PRO A 52 15.26 -12.41 -4.53
N PHE A 53 15.60 -12.19 -5.79
CA PHE A 53 15.81 -10.84 -6.35
C PHE A 53 14.59 -9.93 -6.19
N CYS A 54 13.39 -10.50 -6.14
CA CYS A 54 12.15 -9.76 -5.90
C CYS A 54 12.14 -9.06 -4.53
N HIS A 55 12.79 -9.61 -3.47
CA HIS A 55 12.96 -8.92 -2.18
C HIS A 55 13.84 -7.67 -2.33
N GLY A 56 15.01 -7.83 -2.98
CA GLY A 56 15.95 -6.72 -3.17
C GLY A 56 15.40 -5.60 -4.06
N ALA A 57 14.54 -5.95 -5.01
CA ALA A 57 13.89 -4.99 -5.89
C ALA A 57 12.68 -4.28 -5.24
N CYS A 58 12.11 -4.84 -4.18
CA CYS A 58 11.03 -4.22 -3.44
C CYS A 58 11.58 -3.21 -2.43
N PRO A 59 11.30 -1.89 -2.55
CA PRO A 59 11.80 -0.91 -1.59
C PRO A 59 11.29 -1.11 -0.15
N LEU A 60 10.19 -1.87 0.01
CA LEU A 60 9.64 -2.22 1.33
C LEU A 60 10.25 -3.51 1.90
N GLY A 61 11.02 -4.26 1.11
CA GLY A 61 11.57 -5.56 1.51
C GLY A 61 10.49 -6.62 1.75
N ASN A 62 9.43 -6.62 0.92
CA ASN A 62 8.35 -7.60 1.04
C ASN A 62 8.84 -9.04 0.88
N LEU A 63 8.39 -9.92 1.78
CA LEU A 63 8.73 -11.35 1.81
C LEU A 63 7.89 -12.12 0.77
N ILE A 64 8.21 -11.92 -0.51
CA ILE A 64 7.37 -12.31 -1.65
C ILE A 64 7.26 -13.83 -1.83
N PRO A 65 8.34 -14.63 -1.83
CA PRO A 65 8.23 -16.08 -1.91
C PRO A 65 7.42 -16.67 -0.75
N GLU A 66 7.67 -16.20 0.47
CA GLU A 66 7.04 -16.73 1.67
C GLU A 66 5.53 -16.54 1.66
N TRP A 67 5.04 -15.33 1.33
CA TRP A 67 3.59 -15.16 1.29
C TRP A 67 2.95 -15.77 0.02
N ASN A 68 3.69 -15.95 -1.09
CA ASN A 68 3.20 -16.76 -2.21
C ASN A 68 3.02 -18.23 -1.84
N ASP A 69 3.97 -18.83 -1.12
CA ASP A 69 3.82 -20.21 -0.62
C ASP A 69 2.59 -20.36 0.28
N LEU A 70 2.37 -19.38 1.16
CA LEU A 70 1.21 -19.38 2.05
C LEU A 70 -0.11 -19.24 1.30
N VAL A 71 -0.19 -18.38 0.29
CA VAL A 71 -1.38 -18.23 -0.58
C VAL A 71 -1.65 -19.53 -1.32
N PHE A 72 -0.63 -20.11 -1.96
CA PHE A 72 -0.76 -21.39 -2.66
C PHE A 72 -1.32 -22.52 -1.76
N ARG A 73 -0.94 -22.51 -0.47
CA ARG A 73 -1.44 -23.47 0.53
C ARG A 73 -2.78 -23.10 1.16
N GLY A 74 -3.45 -22.04 0.70
CA GLY A 74 -4.68 -21.54 1.29
C GLY A 74 -4.51 -20.92 2.69
N ARG A 75 -3.26 -20.61 3.12
CA ARG A 75 -2.95 -20.06 4.44
C ARG A 75 -2.98 -18.52 4.41
N TRP A 76 -4.08 -17.99 3.97
CA TRP A 76 -4.27 -16.55 3.71
C TRP A 76 -4.04 -15.64 4.92
N GLU A 77 -4.48 -16.09 6.09
CA GLU A 77 -4.31 -15.31 7.32
C GLU A 77 -2.82 -15.09 7.64
N ARG A 78 -2.03 -16.16 7.51
CA ARG A 78 -0.58 -16.06 7.70
C ARG A 78 0.12 -15.27 6.61
N ALA A 79 -0.35 -15.36 5.37
CA ALA A 79 0.14 -14.52 4.27
C ALA A 79 -0.12 -13.05 4.56
N LEU A 80 -1.30 -12.70 5.07
CA LEU A 80 -1.65 -11.33 5.48
C LEU A 80 -0.77 -10.82 6.63
N GLU A 81 -0.44 -11.66 7.61
CA GLU A 81 0.47 -11.30 8.69
C GLU A 81 1.86 -10.93 8.14
N LEU A 82 2.44 -11.78 7.28
CA LEU A 82 3.75 -11.53 6.66
C LEU A 82 3.74 -10.25 5.80
N LEU A 83 2.73 -10.09 4.96
CA LEU A 83 2.59 -8.89 4.13
C LEU A 83 2.49 -7.63 4.99
N SER A 84 1.72 -7.68 6.07
CA SER A 84 1.50 -6.54 6.98
C SER A 84 2.71 -6.23 7.87
N ALA A 85 3.70 -7.13 7.95
CA ALA A 85 4.93 -6.88 8.68
C ALA A 85 5.82 -5.83 8.00
N THR A 86 5.84 -5.82 6.67
CA THR A 86 6.68 -4.93 5.86
C THR A 86 5.89 -3.81 5.18
N ASN A 87 4.61 -4.03 4.86
CA ASN A 87 3.79 -3.10 4.11
C ASN A 87 2.60 -2.56 4.92
N ASN A 88 2.55 -1.24 5.10
CA ASN A 88 1.48 -0.55 5.84
C ASN A 88 0.23 -0.29 4.99
N LEU A 89 0.38 -0.26 3.66
CA LEU A 89 -0.67 0.10 2.69
C LEU A 89 -0.76 -0.90 1.53
N PRO A 90 -0.86 -2.22 1.80
CA PRO A 90 -0.82 -3.22 0.74
C PRO A 90 -2.01 -3.11 -0.24
N GLU A 91 -3.16 -2.59 0.20
CA GLU A 91 -4.29 -2.31 -0.69
C GLU A 91 -4.02 -1.17 -1.68
N VAL A 92 -3.08 -0.28 -1.37
CA VAL A 92 -2.64 0.80 -2.25
C VAL A 92 -1.55 0.28 -3.20
N THR A 93 -0.50 -0.31 -2.66
CA THR A 93 0.62 -0.83 -3.47
C THR A 93 0.17 -1.92 -4.43
N GLY A 94 -0.69 -2.83 -4.01
CA GLY A 94 -1.29 -3.85 -4.89
C GLY A 94 -2.06 -3.28 -6.09
N ARG A 95 -2.52 -2.03 -6.00
CA ARG A 95 -3.24 -1.37 -7.11
C ARG A 95 -2.35 -0.50 -8.00
N ILE A 96 -1.38 0.21 -7.42
CA ILE A 96 -0.69 1.29 -8.14
C ILE A 96 0.84 1.13 -8.21
N CYS A 97 1.42 0.16 -7.50
CA CYS A 97 2.85 -0.09 -7.56
C CYS A 97 3.27 -0.51 -8.98
N PRO A 98 4.39 0.00 -9.50
CA PRO A 98 4.93 -0.45 -10.79
C PRO A 98 5.45 -1.89 -10.77
N ALA A 99 5.45 -2.55 -9.60
CA ALA A 99 5.83 -3.95 -9.41
C ALA A 99 7.29 -4.25 -9.81
N LEU A 100 8.24 -3.49 -9.28
CA LEU A 100 9.67 -3.72 -9.51
C LEU A 100 10.09 -5.16 -9.16
N CYS A 101 9.41 -5.78 -8.20
CA CYS A 101 9.60 -7.18 -7.84
C CYS A 101 9.27 -8.16 -8.98
N GLU A 102 8.30 -7.83 -9.84
CA GLU A 102 7.97 -8.65 -11.02
C GLU A 102 9.04 -8.51 -12.10
N TYR A 103 9.57 -7.29 -12.31
CA TYR A 103 10.70 -7.07 -13.22
C TYR A 103 11.97 -7.81 -12.79
N ALA A 104 12.21 -7.94 -11.48
CA ALA A 104 13.35 -8.64 -10.93
C ALA A 104 13.10 -10.15 -10.71
N CYS A 105 11.92 -10.65 -11.04
CA CYS A 105 11.59 -12.05 -10.87
C CYS A 105 12.46 -12.93 -11.77
N VAL A 106 13.20 -13.90 -11.19
CA VAL A 106 14.09 -14.81 -11.92
C VAL A 106 13.33 -15.62 -12.97
N LEU A 107 12.07 -15.96 -12.71
CA LEU A 107 11.24 -16.64 -13.71
C LEU A 107 11.09 -15.82 -15.00
N GLY A 108 11.13 -14.48 -14.91
CA GLY A 108 11.04 -13.57 -16.04
C GLY A 108 12.18 -13.66 -17.05
N ILE A 109 13.24 -14.44 -16.77
CA ILE A 109 14.35 -14.71 -17.70
C ILE A 109 13.89 -15.66 -18.83
N ASN A 110 13.07 -16.65 -18.49
CA ASN A 110 12.69 -17.73 -19.43
C ASN A 110 11.16 -17.84 -19.67
N ASP A 111 10.35 -17.22 -18.82
CA ASP A 111 8.88 -17.22 -18.91
C ASP A 111 8.33 -15.90 -18.35
N ASP A 112 7.03 -15.73 -18.29
CA ASP A 112 6.38 -14.60 -17.61
C ASP A 112 6.66 -14.61 -16.10
N PRO A 113 6.99 -13.46 -15.49
CA PRO A 113 7.24 -13.39 -14.04
C PRO A 113 5.99 -13.75 -13.21
N VAL A 114 6.19 -14.05 -11.93
CA VAL A 114 5.10 -14.23 -10.98
C VAL A 114 4.30 -12.94 -10.83
N THR A 115 2.96 -13.04 -10.73
CA THR A 115 2.06 -11.88 -10.54
C THR A 115 2.09 -11.38 -9.08
N ALA A 116 3.25 -10.93 -8.62
CA ALA A 116 3.48 -10.58 -7.21
C ALA A 116 2.53 -9.48 -6.71
N ARG A 117 2.34 -8.43 -7.50
CA ARG A 117 1.44 -7.31 -7.16
C ARG A 117 -0.02 -7.76 -7.05
N GLU A 118 -0.49 -8.60 -7.97
CA GLU A 118 -1.87 -9.10 -7.93
C GLU A 118 -2.08 -10.06 -6.75
N ASN A 119 -1.08 -10.86 -6.40
CA ASN A 119 -1.12 -11.72 -5.23
C ASN A 119 -1.13 -10.90 -3.94
N GLU A 120 -0.33 -9.85 -3.85
CA GLU A 120 -0.35 -8.87 -2.75
C GLU A 120 -1.75 -8.27 -2.58
N LEU A 121 -2.37 -7.82 -3.69
CA LEU A 121 -3.72 -7.29 -3.69
C LEU A 121 -4.74 -8.34 -3.24
N GLY A 122 -4.62 -9.57 -3.73
CA GLY A 122 -5.48 -10.70 -3.33
C GLY A 122 -5.42 -10.94 -1.82
N ILE A 123 -4.22 -10.98 -1.23
CA ILE A 123 -4.02 -11.19 0.22
C ILE A 123 -4.75 -10.11 1.04
N VAL A 124 -4.56 -8.84 0.71
CA VAL A 124 -5.17 -7.76 1.50
C VAL A 124 -6.67 -7.69 1.31
N GLU A 125 -7.19 -7.89 0.10
CA GLU A 125 -8.64 -7.88 -0.14
C GLU A 125 -9.33 -9.09 0.49
N TYR A 126 -8.70 -10.27 0.48
CA TYR A 126 -9.16 -11.42 1.26
C TYR A 126 -9.26 -11.06 2.75
N GLY A 127 -8.23 -10.41 3.29
CA GLY A 127 -8.21 -9.97 4.69
C GLY A 127 -9.36 -9.03 5.04
N PHE A 128 -9.71 -8.09 4.17
CA PHE A 128 -10.88 -7.23 4.34
C PHE A 128 -12.20 -8.00 4.21
N LYS A 129 -12.33 -8.82 3.16
CA LYS A 129 -13.52 -9.64 2.87
C LYS A 129 -13.87 -10.58 4.03
N LYS A 130 -12.85 -11.18 4.64
CA LYS A 130 -13.01 -12.12 5.78
C LYS A 130 -13.01 -11.43 7.16
N GLY A 131 -12.88 -10.11 7.21
CA GLY A 131 -12.84 -9.36 8.47
C GLY A 131 -11.62 -9.69 9.35
N LEU A 132 -10.51 -10.11 8.75
CA LEU A 132 -9.23 -10.37 9.43
C LEU A 132 -8.51 -9.06 9.76
N ILE A 133 -8.66 -8.05 8.89
CA ILE A 133 -8.09 -6.71 9.11
C ILE A 133 -9.00 -5.94 10.07
N ARG A 134 -8.59 -5.88 11.33
CA ARG A 134 -9.32 -5.22 12.42
C ARG A 134 -8.42 -4.21 13.12
N PRO A 135 -8.99 -3.20 13.82
CA PRO A 135 -8.20 -2.32 14.67
C PRO A 135 -7.42 -3.12 15.72
N ARG A 136 -6.10 -2.94 15.72
CA ARG A 136 -5.20 -3.59 16.68
C ARG A 136 -5.24 -2.86 18.01
N ARG A 137 -5.26 -3.59 19.10
CA ARG A 137 -5.06 -3.01 20.44
C ARG A 137 -3.56 -2.85 20.69
N VAL A 138 -3.13 -1.63 20.91
CA VAL A 138 -1.77 -1.36 21.39
C VAL A 138 -1.69 -1.81 22.85
N GLN A 139 -0.95 -2.87 23.12
CA GLN A 139 -0.88 -3.51 24.45
C GLN A 139 -0.23 -2.60 25.50
N ARG A 140 0.82 -1.86 25.12
CA ARG A 140 1.55 -0.97 26.03
C ARG A 140 1.85 0.36 25.36
N ARG A 141 1.38 1.44 25.98
CA ARG A 141 1.71 2.80 25.55
C ARG A 141 3.01 3.27 26.18
N THR A 142 3.86 3.90 25.37
CA THR A 142 5.17 4.44 25.80
C THR A 142 5.08 5.74 26.57
N GLY A 143 3.90 6.38 26.55
CA GLY A 143 3.70 7.74 27.09
C GLY A 143 4.15 8.86 26.13
N ARG A 144 4.92 8.56 25.08
CA ARG A 144 5.42 9.55 24.13
C ARG A 144 4.36 9.97 23.13
N ASN A 145 4.35 11.27 22.83
CA ASN A 145 3.47 11.90 21.85
C ASN A 145 4.29 12.32 20.63
N ILE A 146 3.91 11.85 19.44
CA ILE A 146 4.64 12.10 18.20
C ILE A 146 3.73 12.86 17.23
N ALA A 147 4.25 13.94 16.65
CA ALA A 147 3.61 14.65 15.54
C ALA A 147 4.14 14.11 14.20
N VAL A 148 3.24 13.85 13.27
CA VAL A 148 3.58 13.55 11.87
C VAL A 148 2.99 14.67 11.00
N ILE A 149 3.83 15.34 10.23
CA ILE A 149 3.43 16.47 9.38
C ILE A 149 3.27 15.99 7.95
N GLY A 150 2.03 15.87 7.51
CA GLY A 150 1.62 15.34 6.22
C GLY A 150 1.03 13.94 6.32
N SER A 151 -0.08 13.71 5.63
CA SER A 151 -0.81 12.44 5.56
C SER A 151 -0.67 11.74 4.20
N GLY A 152 0.39 12.04 3.45
CA GLY A 152 0.76 11.25 2.27
C GLY A 152 1.19 9.82 2.66
N PRO A 153 1.52 8.94 1.69
CA PRO A 153 1.87 7.55 1.97
C PRO A 153 3.00 7.41 2.99
N ALA A 154 4.02 8.26 2.94
CA ALA A 154 5.13 8.25 3.89
C ALA A 154 4.67 8.59 5.31
N GLY A 155 3.88 9.66 5.47
CA GLY A 155 3.36 10.06 6.79
C GLY A 155 2.39 9.05 7.38
N LEU A 156 1.53 8.46 6.56
CA LEU A 156 0.60 7.41 7.00
C LEU A 156 1.34 6.14 7.44
N ALA A 157 2.35 5.69 6.68
CA ALA A 157 3.17 4.54 7.05
C ALA A 157 3.96 4.81 8.34
N CYS A 158 4.57 5.99 8.48
CA CYS A 158 5.25 6.42 9.70
C CYS A 158 4.28 6.41 10.90
N ALA A 159 3.09 6.97 10.74
CA ALA A 159 2.08 7.03 11.80
C ALA A 159 1.64 5.63 12.26
N ASP A 160 1.43 4.68 11.32
CA ASP A 160 1.10 3.30 11.64
C ASP A 160 2.22 2.62 12.43
N GLN A 161 3.47 2.72 11.97
CA GLN A 161 4.62 2.10 12.64
C GLN A 161 4.82 2.67 14.06
N LEU A 162 4.75 3.98 14.21
CA LEU A 162 4.88 4.63 15.51
C LEU A 162 3.73 4.25 16.47
N ASN A 163 2.51 4.13 15.96
CA ASN A 163 1.38 3.68 16.76
C ASN A 163 1.53 2.22 17.19
N ARG A 164 2.00 1.34 16.28
CA ARG A 164 2.34 -0.06 16.60
C ARG A 164 3.41 -0.16 17.68
N ALA A 165 4.41 0.73 17.65
CA ALA A 165 5.46 0.80 18.67
C ALA A 165 4.95 1.34 20.03
N GLY A 166 3.68 1.74 20.12
CA GLY A 166 3.05 2.18 21.37
C GLY A 166 3.04 3.68 21.58
N HIS A 167 3.49 4.48 20.63
CA HIS A 167 3.44 5.93 20.76
C HIS A 167 2.02 6.47 20.52
N ARG A 168 1.72 7.65 21.06
CA ARG A 168 0.52 8.43 20.72
C ARG A 168 0.84 9.29 19.51
N VAL A 169 0.15 9.07 18.39
CA VAL A 169 0.46 9.74 17.14
C VAL A 169 -0.64 10.72 16.76
N THR A 170 -0.24 11.94 16.39
CA THR A 170 -1.12 12.94 15.77
C THR A 170 -0.56 13.29 14.39
N VAL A 171 -1.36 13.08 13.36
CA VAL A 171 -1.04 13.44 11.98
C VAL A 171 -1.68 14.79 11.67
N PHE A 172 -0.89 15.77 11.26
CA PHE A 172 -1.35 17.06 10.78
C PHE A 172 -1.39 17.05 9.26
N GLU A 173 -2.54 17.37 8.70
CA GLU A 173 -2.74 17.45 7.25
C GLU A 173 -3.36 18.80 6.90
N ARG A 174 -2.73 19.52 5.98
CA ARG A 174 -3.22 20.84 5.56
C ARG A 174 -4.46 20.78 4.67
N ASP A 175 -4.59 19.71 3.88
CA ASP A 175 -5.73 19.54 3.01
C ASP A 175 -6.97 19.09 3.82
N ALA A 176 -8.15 19.30 3.29
CA ALA A 176 -9.42 19.00 3.96
C ALA A 176 -9.60 17.51 4.31
N ARG A 177 -8.88 16.62 3.65
CA ARG A 177 -8.94 15.16 3.89
C ARG A 177 -7.55 14.55 3.82
N CYS A 178 -7.29 13.54 4.65
CA CYS A 178 -6.03 12.81 4.66
C CYS A 178 -5.83 11.96 3.41
N GLY A 179 -4.55 11.75 3.03
CA GLY A 179 -4.14 10.86 1.95
C GLY A 179 -3.10 11.45 1.00
N GLY A 180 -2.88 12.77 1.00
CA GLY A 180 -1.92 13.43 0.14
C GLY A 180 -2.09 13.02 -1.34
N ILE A 181 -0.99 12.63 -2.01
CA ILE A 181 -1.01 12.21 -3.42
C ILE A 181 -1.95 11.03 -3.69
N LEU A 182 -2.17 10.14 -2.72
CA LEU A 182 -3.10 9.00 -2.89
C LEU A 182 -4.54 9.48 -3.08
N ARG A 183 -4.90 10.62 -2.48
CA ARG A 183 -6.23 11.20 -2.59
C ARG A 183 -6.33 12.22 -3.72
N TYR A 184 -5.35 13.11 -3.82
CA TYR A 184 -5.44 14.28 -4.68
C TYR A 184 -4.65 14.15 -6.00
N GLY A 185 -3.75 13.15 -6.12
CA GLY A 185 -2.92 12.97 -7.30
C GLY A 185 -3.23 11.71 -8.11
N ILE A 186 -3.78 10.67 -7.50
CA ILE A 186 -4.10 9.41 -8.19
C ILE A 186 -5.59 9.40 -8.57
N PRO A 187 -5.94 9.17 -9.85
CA PRO A 187 -7.33 9.13 -10.28
C PRO A 187 -8.09 7.92 -9.71
N ASP A 188 -9.40 8.08 -9.52
CA ASP A 188 -10.27 7.08 -8.88
C ASP A 188 -10.30 5.75 -9.65
N PHE A 189 -10.21 5.79 -10.97
CA PHE A 189 -10.15 4.59 -11.80
C PHE A 189 -8.91 3.72 -11.55
N LYS A 190 -7.84 4.25 -10.91
CA LYS A 190 -6.68 3.49 -10.45
C LYS A 190 -6.74 3.18 -8.96
N LEU A 191 -7.22 4.12 -8.15
CA LEU A 191 -7.31 3.98 -6.70
C LEU A 191 -8.59 4.65 -6.19
N ASP A 192 -9.64 3.86 -6.02
CA ASP A 192 -10.88 4.30 -5.38
C ASP A 192 -10.60 4.82 -3.97
N LYS A 193 -11.05 6.03 -3.66
CA LYS A 193 -10.79 6.67 -2.38
C LYS A 193 -11.45 5.95 -1.20
N ARG A 194 -12.46 5.14 -1.45
CA ARG A 194 -13.07 4.26 -0.42
C ARG A 194 -12.06 3.26 0.13
N VAL A 195 -11.09 2.81 -0.69
CA VAL A 195 -9.99 1.93 -0.25
C VAL A 195 -9.12 2.63 0.80
N LEU A 196 -8.79 3.89 0.57
CA LEU A 196 -8.02 4.70 1.53
C LEU A 196 -8.85 5.01 2.78
N ASP A 197 -10.12 5.39 2.61
CA ASP A 197 -11.00 5.75 3.72
C ASP A 197 -11.22 4.59 4.70
N ARG A 198 -11.36 3.35 4.20
CA ARG A 198 -11.49 2.17 5.08
C ARG A 198 -10.23 1.93 5.92
N ARG A 199 -9.03 2.19 5.37
CA ARG A 199 -7.76 2.08 6.12
C ARG A 199 -7.63 3.16 7.17
N LEU A 200 -7.92 4.40 6.83
CA LEU A 200 -7.89 5.52 7.77
C LEU A 200 -8.82 5.29 8.97
N LYS A 201 -10.05 4.79 8.74
CA LYS A 201 -10.99 4.44 9.81
C LYS A 201 -10.45 3.36 10.76
N ILE A 202 -9.67 2.40 10.26
CA ILE A 202 -9.03 1.39 11.11
C ILE A 202 -7.98 2.06 11.99
N TRP A 203 -7.11 2.87 11.43
CA TRP A 203 -6.05 3.57 12.16
C TRP A 203 -6.60 4.57 13.19
N GLU A 204 -7.69 5.26 12.89
CA GLU A 204 -8.40 6.09 13.88
C GLU A 204 -8.87 5.26 15.09
N ARG A 205 -9.45 4.09 14.83
CA ARG A 205 -9.87 3.16 15.89
C ARG A 205 -8.67 2.54 16.64
N GLU A 206 -7.50 2.47 16.04
CA GLU A 206 -6.24 2.09 16.69
C GLU A 206 -5.65 3.23 17.55
N GLY A 207 -6.20 4.44 17.46
CA GLY A 207 -5.85 5.58 18.29
C GLY A 207 -4.94 6.61 17.63
N ILE A 208 -4.70 6.53 16.31
CA ILE A 208 -4.04 7.60 15.55
C ILE A 208 -5.04 8.76 15.43
N ARG A 209 -4.58 9.97 15.75
CA ARG A 209 -5.39 11.19 15.63
C ARG A 209 -5.06 11.90 14.34
N PHE A 210 -6.04 12.11 13.48
CA PHE A 210 -5.90 12.88 12.24
C PHE A 210 -6.45 14.30 12.43
N ARG A 211 -5.64 15.30 12.10
CA ARG A 211 -6.00 16.72 12.09
C ARG A 211 -5.92 17.24 10.65
N ALA A 212 -6.94 16.93 9.87
CA ALA A 212 -7.10 17.46 8.52
C ALA A 212 -7.51 18.94 8.59
N GLY A 213 -7.27 19.70 7.50
CA GLY A 213 -7.49 21.15 7.45
C GLY A 213 -6.59 21.93 8.39
N THR A 214 -5.43 21.39 8.76
CA THR A 214 -4.50 22.02 9.71
C THR A 214 -3.09 22.11 9.11
N HIS A 215 -2.72 23.30 8.66
CA HIS A 215 -1.40 23.56 8.07
C HIS A 215 -0.38 23.83 9.17
N ALA A 216 0.48 22.86 9.45
CA ALA A 216 1.58 23.00 10.40
C ALA A 216 2.56 24.10 9.92
N GLY A 217 2.91 25.01 10.80
CA GLY A 217 3.75 26.18 10.50
C GLY A 217 2.96 27.43 10.05
N VAL A 218 1.67 27.27 9.71
CA VAL A 218 0.77 28.39 9.33
C VAL A 218 -0.37 28.50 10.36
N ASP A 219 -1.28 27.52 10.40
CA ASP A 219 -2.41 27.54 11.36
C ASP A 219 -1.96 27.18 12.78
N VAL A 220 -0.96 26.32 12.88
CA VAL A 220 -0.33 25.96 14.15
C VAL A 220 1.17 26.30 14.05
N PRO A 221 1.67 27.26 14.83
CA PRO A 221 3.08 27.63 14.82
C PRO A 221 4.00 26.43 15.05
N ALA A 222 5.09 26.32 14.26
CA ALA A 222 6.06 25.22 14.37
C ALA A 222 6.60 25.07 15.80
N ALA A 223 6.92 26.19 16.47
CA ALA A 223 7.39 26.20 17.85
C ALA A 223 6.38 25.56 18.83
N LYS A 224 5.07 25.73 18.59
CA LYS A 224 4.02 25.09 19.41
C LYS A 224 3.99 23.58 19.19
N ILE A 225 4.19 23.11 17.97
CA ILE A 225 4.27 21.68 17.65
C ILE A 225 5.52 21.08 18.31
N ILE A 226 6.69 21.70 18.11
CA ILE A 226 7.96 21.22 18.66
C ILE A 226 7.89 21.14 20.20
N LYS A 227 7.29 22.14 20.85
CA LYS A 227 7.14 22.15 22.32
C LYS A 227 6.10 21.15 22.83
N GLY A 228 5.07 20.83 22.01
CA GLY A 228 3.92 20.01 22.42
C GLY A 228 4.07 18.51 22.17
N PHE A 229 5.14 18.09 21.48
CA PHE A 229 5.38 16.69 21.12
C PHE A 229 6.81 16.27 21.48
N ASP A 230 7.00 15.00 21.82
CA ASP A 230 8.34 14.44 22.12
C ASP A 230 9.21 14.30 20.87
N ALA A 231 8.60 14.13 19.69
CA ALA A 231 9.28 14.13 18.40
C ALA A 231 8.34 14.57 17.27
N VAL A 232 8.93 15.04 16.17
CA VAL A 232 8.21 15.48 14.98
C VAL A 232 8.79 14.78 13.75
N CYS A 233 7.94 14.12 12.97
CA CYS A 233 8.29 13.55 11.68
C CYS A 233 7.78 14.45 10.56
N LEU A 234 8.65 14.87 9.65
CA LEU A 234 8.30 15.68 8.49
C LEU A 234 8.07 14.77 7.27
N ALA A 235 6.84 14.72 6.80
CA ALA A 235 6.40 13.93 5.64
C ALA A 235 5.54 14.77 4.68
N GLY A 236 5.93 16.04 4.47
CA GLY A 236 5.17 17.06 3.73
C GLY A 236 5.04 16.83 2.22
N GLY A 237 5.78 15.85 1.68
CA GLY A 237 5.81 15.55 0.25
C GLY A 237 6.52 16.63 -0.59
N SER A 238 6.48 16.46 -1.92
CA SER A 238 6.99 17.43 -2.90
C SER A 238 5.83 18.09 -3.61
N ARG A 239 5.67 19.39 -3.44
CA ARG A 239 4.53 20.12 -4.00
C ARG A 239 4.88 21.09 -5.11
N GLN A 240 6.16 21.36 -5.28
CA GLN A 240 6.63 22.16 -6.39
C GLN A 240 6.84 21.23 -7.59
N PRO A 241 5.98 21.32 -8.62
CA PRO A 241 6.16 20.51 -9.82
C PRO A 241 7.44 20.92 -10.54
N ARG A 242 8.10 19.96 -11.15
CA ARG A 242 9.13 20.27 -12.15
C ARG A 242 8.40 20.74 -13.40
N ASP A 243 8.84 21.84 -13.96
CA ASP A 243 8.32 22.30 -15.24
C ASP A 243 8.90 21.49 -16.39
N LEU A 244 8.11 21.34 -17.46
CA LEU A 244 8.53 20.66 -18.68
C LEU A 244 8.64 21.72 -19.77
N ALA A 245 9.88 22.05 -20.16
CA ALA A 245 10.16 23.02 -21.21
C ALA A 245 9.89 22.44 -22.61
N VAL A 246 8.63 22.43 -23.01
CA VAL A 246 8.19 21.99 -24.35
C VAL A 246 7.32 23.08 -24.99
N ALA A 247 7.37 23.19 -26.30
CA ALA A 247 6.50 24.11 -27.04
C ALA A 247 5.02 23.78 -26.80
N GLY A 248 4.21 24.79 -26.59
CA GLY A 248 2.78 24.64 -26.27
C GLY A 248 2.47 24.49 -24.79
N ARG A 249 3.47 24.49 -23.89
CA ARG A 249 3.26 24.40 -22.44
C ARG A 249 2.47 25.60 -21.88
N GLU A 250 2.54 26.73 -22.57
CA GLU A 250 1.83 27.99 -22.27
C GLU A 250 0.37 28.01 -22.76
N LEU A 251 -0.01 27.06 -23.60
CA LEU A 251 -1.40 26.97 -24.12
C LEU A 251 -2.36 26.61 -22.98
N LYS A 252 -3.55 27.24 -23.00
CA LYS A 252 -4.61 27.02 -22.01
C LYS A 252 -5.56 25.92 -22.46
#